data_ba02c341fe2d29035899caf181b02a96
#
_entry.id   ba02c341fe2d29035899caf181b02a96
#
_cell.length_a   1.000
_cell.length_b   1.000
_cell.length_c   1.000
_cell.angle_alpha   90.00
_cell.angle_beta   90.00
_cell.angle_gamma   90.00
#
_symmetry.space_group_name_H-M   'P 1'
#
loop_
_entity.id
_entity.type
_entity.pdbx_description
1 polymer ?
#
loop_
_entity_poly.entity_id
_entity_poly.type
_entity_poly.pdbx_seq_one_letter_code
_entity_poly.pdbx_strand_id
1 'polypeptide(L)'
;DRSPSRGLEDVYKRQIQELIEKDLILAGHDISAGGMITALLEMNFGNPEGGLEINLDKIAEKDIIKILFSENPGVLIQVKDKNSVEKILQNNGIGFSKIGRPCKERHILVKKDNAEYQFGIDYLRDVWFSSSYLLDRKQSGEKAAAARFNNYKEQPLQIKFNDDFTGKMAQYGISADRRKPSGIKAAIIREKGVNGDREMAYSLYLAGFDVKDVHMTDLISGRETLEDINMIVYCGGFSNSDVLGSAKGWAGGFLWNEKAKATLDNFYAREDTLSLGICNGCQLMVELGLLTPDHEKKPKMRHNDSHKFESEFIGLTIPENNSVMFGSLSGSKLGVWVC
;
A
#
# COMPACT_ATOMS: atom_id res chain seq x y z
N ASP A 1 23.15 -16.95 19.00
CA ASP A 1 22.45 -18.21 18.74
C ASP A 1 21.61 -18.06 17.45
N ARG A 2 22.23 -18.39 16.30
CA ARG A 2 21.52 -18.41 15.02
C ARG A 2 20.86 -19.78 14.88
N SER A 3 19.55 -19.86 15.11
CA SER A 3 18.82 -21.10 14.85
C SER A 3 18.98 -21.47 13.35
N PRO A 4 19.09 -22.77 13.02
CA PRO A 4 19.22 -23.23 11.63
C PRO A 4 18.07 -22.78 10.71
N SER A 5 16.88 -22.50 11.28
CA SER A 5 15.72 -21.99 10.57
C SER A 5 15.94 -20.58 9.99
N ARG A 6 16.63 -19.69 10.72
CA ARG A 6 16.92 -18.32 10.21
C ARG A 6 17.84 -18.30 8.99
N GLY A 7 18.77 -19.25 8.89
CA GLY A 7 19.64 -19.34 7.72
C GLY A 7 18.92 -19.79 6.45
N LEU A 8 17.95 -20.69 6.55
CA LEU A 8 17.13 -21.14 5.42
C LEU A 8 16.17 -20.05 4.93
N GLU A 9 15.51 -19.34 5.85
CA GLU A 9 14.63 -18.21 5.49
C GLU A 9 15.38 -17.13 4.71
N ASP A 10 16.60 -16.78 5.13
CA ASP A 10 17.41 -15.77 4.43
C ASP A 10 17.79 -16.22 3.00
N VAL A 11 18.02 -17.52 2.81
CA VAL A 11 18.37 -18.08 1.50
C VAL A 11 17.16 -18.01 0.55
N TYR A 12 15.96 -18.45 0.98
CA TYR A 12 14.76 -18.36 0.15
C TYR A 12 14.40 -16.91 -0.23
N LYS A 13 14.48 -15.99 0.73
CA LYS A 13 14.20 -14.57 0.49
C LYS A 13 15.12 -13.98 -0.59
N ARG A 14 16.40 -14.28 -0.55
CA ARG A 14 17.37 -13.80 -1.54
C ARG A 14 17.06 -14.31 -2.95
N GLN A 15 16.69 -15.57 -3.10
CA GLN A 15 16.36 -16.13 -4.42
C GLN A 15 15.05 -15.62 -4.96
N ILE A 16 14.04 -15.45 -4.12
CA ILE A 16 12.80 -14.81 -4.56
C ILE A 16 13.08 -13.37 -5.01
N GLN A 17 13.89 -12.62 -4.26
CA GLN A 17 14.31 -11.28 -4.66
C GLN A 17 15.08 -11.29 -5.99
N GLU A 18 16.03 -12.21 -6.18
CA GLU A 18 16.75 -12.38 -7.45
C GLU A 18 15.82 -12.68 -8.62
N LEU A 19 14.81 -13.53 -8.42
CA LEU A 19 13.83 -13.86 -9.46
C LEU A 19 12.94 -12.67 -9.81
N ILE A 20 12.58 -11.83 -8.81
CA ILE A 20 11.83 -10.58 -9.02
C ILE A 20 12.68 -9.58 -9.81
N GLU A 21 13.93 -9.37 -9.42
CA GLU A 21 14.86 -8.44 -10.08
C GLU A 21 15.12 -8.82 -11.55
N LYS A 22 15.03 -10.12 -11.87
CA LYS A 22 15.17 -10.66 -13.23
C LYS A 22 13.85 -10.73 -14.00
N ASP A 23 12.75 -10.22 -13.44
CA ASP A 23 11.42 -10.22 -14.07
C ASP A 23 10.93 -11.64 -14.46
N LEU A 24 11.21 -12.63 -13.62
CA LEU A 24 10.88 -14.03 -13.83
C LEU A 24 9.63 -14.49 -13.08
N ILE A 25 9.17 -13.73 -12.06
CA ILE A 25 7.96 -14.00 -11.29
C ILE A 25 6.80 -13.17 -11.83
N LEU A 26 5.67 -13.83 -12.08
CA LEU A 26 4.42 -13.19 -12.50
C LEU A 26 3.47 -12.96 -11.32
N ALA A 27 3.46 -13.87 -10.35
CA ALA A 27 2.70 -13.78 -9.11
C ALA A 27 3.36 -14.66 -8.04
N GLY A 28 3.14 -14.35 -6.78
CA GLY A 28 3.67 -15.15 -5.67
C GLY A 28 2.85 -14.98 -4.39
N HIS A 29 2.87 -16.01 -3.56
CA HIS A 29 2.23 -16.03 -2.26
C HIS A 29 3.01 -16.94 -1.30
N ASP A 30 3.16 -16.54 -0.06
CA ASP A 30 3.69 -17.40 0.99
C ASP A 30 2.65 -18.43 1.45
N ILE A 31 3.12 -19.58 1.88
CA ILE A 31 2.28 -20.56 2.55
C ILE A 31 2.29 -20.23 4.04
N SER A 32 1.12 -19.90 4.57
CA SER A 32 0.91 -19.50 5.95
C SER A 32 -0.36 -20.15 6.53
N ALA A 33 -1.19 -19.42 7.26
CA ALA A 33 -2.42 -19.92 7.85
C ALA A 33 -3.34 -20.56 6.80
N GLY A 34 -3.83 -21.76 7.11
CA GLY A 34 -4.67 -22.55 6.21
C GLY A 34 -3.93 -23.35 5.14
N GLY A 35 -2.59 -23.25 5.08
CA GLY A 35 -1.74 -24.07 4.24
C GLY A 35 -1.75 -23.69 2.75
N MET A 36 -1.22 -24.61 1.92
CA MET A 36 -1.05 -24.41 0.49
C MET A 36 -2.37 -24.15 -0.25
N ILE A 37 -3.46 -24.81 0.13
CA ILE A 37 -4.74 -24.63 -0.56
C ILE A 37 -5.28 -23.21 -0.38
N THR A 38 -5.13 -22.64 0.81
CA THR A 38 -5.53 -21.26 1.09
C THR A 38 -4.70 -20.29 0.27
N ALA A 39 -3.38 -20.42 0.24
CA ALA A 39 -2.52 -19.60 -0.58
C ALA A 39 -2.85 -19.68 -2.08
N LEU A 40 -3.14 -20.88 -2.61
CA LEU A 40 -3.59 -21.06 -3.99
C LEU A 40 -4.94 -20.38 -4.26
N LEU A 41 -5.87 -20.41 -3.32
CA LEU A 41 -7.17 -19.73 -3.43
C LEU A 41 -6.98 -18.20 -3.41
N GLU A 42 -6.22 -17.68 -2.47
CA GLU A 42 -5.94 -16.26 -2.32
C GLU A 42 -5.25 -15.65 -3.55
N MET A 43 -4.32 -16.39 -4.18
CA MET A 43 -3.74 -16.00 -5.47
C MET A 43 -4.78 -15.86 -6.61
N ASN A 44 -5.95 -16.51 -6.48
CA ASN A 44 -7.02 -16.45 -7.48
C ASN A 44 -8.14 -15.46 -7.12
N PHE A 45 -8.27 -15.03 -5.86
CA PHE A 45 -9.37 -14.16 -5.45
C PHE A 45 -9.35 -12.79 -6.13
N GLY A 46 -8.17 -12.27 -6.45
CA GLY A 46 -8.03 -11.00 -7.14
C GLY A 46 -8.42 -11.00 -8.63
N ASN A 47 -8.58 -12.18 -9.24
CA ASN A 47 -8.94 -12.31 -10.64
C ASN A 47 -10.42 -12.68 -10.78
N PRO A 48 -11.18 -12.07 -11.71
CA PRO A 48 -12.57 -12.45 -11.97
C PRO A 48 -12.71 -13.75 -12.74
N GLU A 49 -11.69 -14.17 -13.48
CA GLU A 49 -11.68 -15.31 -14.40
C GLU A 49 -10.49 -16.23 -14.16
N GLY A 50 -10.58 -17.45 -14.67
CA GLY A 50 -9.52 -18.44 -14.60
C GLY A 50 -9.42 -19.14 -13.24
N GLY A 51 -8.56 -20.16 -13.22
CA GLY A 51 -8.27 -20.99 -12.06
C GLY A 51 -6.96 -21.73 -12.24
N LEU A 52 -6.81 -22.89 -11.58
CA LEU A 52 -5.56 -23.64 -11.55
C LEU A 52 -5.80 -25.15 -11.77
N GLU A 53 -4.91 -25.77 -12.53
CA GLU A 53 -4.73 -27.23 -12.54
C GLU A 53 -3.45 -27.57 -11.78
N ILE A 54 -3.59 -28.29 -10.67
CA ILE A 54 -2.51 -28.68 -9.76
C ILE A 54 -2.32 -30.19 -9.80
N ASN A 55 -1.10 -30.64 -9.98
CA ASN A 55 -0.73 -32.07 -9.91
C ASN A 55 0.32 -32.25 -8.81
N LEU A 56 -0.01 -33.03 -7.81
CA LEU A 56 0.81 -33.30 -6.63
C LEU A 56 1.47 -34.67 -6.61
N ASP A 57 1.43 -35.44 -7.73
CA ASP A 57 1.99 -36.81 -7.80
C ASP A 57 3.48 -36.86 -7.43
N LYS A 58 4.22 -35.79 -7.71
CA LYS A 58 5.66 -35.67 -7.40
C LYS A 58 5.96 -35.29 -5.95
N ILE A 59 4.95 -34.91 -5.17
CA ILE A 59 5.12 -34.65 -3.76
C ILE A 59 5.19 -35.99 -3.03
N ALA A 60 6.23 -36.21 -2.23
CA ALA A 60 6.49 -37.49 -1.58
C ALA A 60 5.45 -37.86 -0.49
N GLU A 61 4.87 -36.85 0.17
CA GLU A 61 3.77 -37.06 1.11
C GLU A 61 2.55 -37.63 0.36
N LYS A 62 1.91 -38.62 0.94
CA LYS A 62 0.74 -39.29 0.35
C LYS A 62 -0.58 -38.77 0.87
N ASP A 63 -0.58 -38.25 2.08
CA ASP A 63 -1.78 -37.72 2.72
C ASP A 63 -2.08 -36.31 2.12
N ILE A 64 -3.15 -36.25 1.35
CA ILE A 64 -3.59 -35.01 0.68
C ILE A 64 -3.93 -33.90 1.67
N ILE A 65 -4.45 -34.27 2.86
CA ILE A 65 -4.77 -33.28 3.90
C ILE A 65 -3.49 -32.62 4.40
N LYS A 66 -2.46 -33.42 4.65
CA LYS A 66 -1.15 -32.88 5.08
C LYS A 66 -0.52 -32.00 4.01
N ILE A 67 -0.64 -32.36 2.73
CA ILE A 67 -0.10 -31.56 1.65
C ILE A 67 -0.81 -30.21 1.54
N LEU A 68 -2.14 -30.23 1.56
CA LEU A 68 -2.95 -29.02 1.29
C LEU A 68 -3.07 -28.09 2.49
N PHE A 69 -3.15 -28.61 3.71
CA PHE A 69 -3.45 -27.83 4.91
C PHE A 69 -2.29 -27.70 5.89
N SER A 70 -1.10 -28.24 5.56
CA SER A 70 0.10 -27.99 6.36
C SER A 70 0.54 -26.54 6.25
N GLU A 71 0.72 -25.92 7.40
CA GLU A 71 1.21 -24.52 7.52
C GLU A 71 2.76 -24.46 7.55
N ASN A 72 3.42 -25.43 6.92
CA ASN A 72 4.88 -25.39 6.78
C ASN A 72 5.29 -24.22 5.87
N PRO A 73 6.30 -23.45 6.30
CA PRO A 73 6.78 -22.31 5.52
C PRO A 73 7.17 -22.71 4.10
N GLY A 74 6.67 -21.96 3.13
CA GLY A 74 6.96 -22.14 1.73
C GLY A 74 6.47 -20.95 0.92
N VAL A 75 6.80 -20.94 -0.37
CA VAL A 75 6.37 -19.89 -1.30
C VAL A 75 5.82 -20.54 -2.55
N LEU A 76 4.66 -20.10 -2.99
CA LEU A 76 4.07 -20.41 -4.29
C LEU A 76 4.42 -19.29 -5.25
N ILE A 77 4.93 -19.65 -6.43
CA ILE A 77 5.24 -18.66 -7.47
C ILE A 77 4.70 -19.11 -8.82
N GLN A 78 4.13 -18.16 -9.55
CA GLN A 78 3.85 -18.30 -10.97
C GLN A 78 5.01 -17.67 -11.74
N VAL A 79 5.55 -18.40 -12.70
CA VAL A 79 6.76 -17.99 -13.40
C VAL A 79 6.53 -17.86 -14.90
N LYS A 80 7.24 -16.91 -15.51
CA LYS A 80 7.21 -16.64 -16.95
C LYS A 80 8.05 -17.67 -17.74
N ASP A 81 9.26 -17.95 -17.25
CA ASP A 81 10.19 -18.92 -17.83
C ASP A 81 10.63 -19.95 -16.79
N LYS A 82 10.00 -21.12 -16.86
CA LYS A 82 10.28 -22.21 -15.94
C LYS A 82 11.75 -22.66 -15.97
N ASN A 83 12.38 -22.69 -17.16
CA ASN A 83 13.73 -23.25 -17.31
C ASN A 83 14.77 -22.36 -16.64
N SER A 84 14.66 -21.05 -16.82
CA SER A 84 15.53 -20.07 -16.14
C SER A 84 15.37 -20.11 -14.65
N VAL A 85 14.11 -20.17 -14.15
CA VAL A 85 13.83 -20.24 -12.72
C VAL A 85 14.38 -21.52 -12.10
N GLU A 86 14.14 -22.69 -12.72
CA GLU A 86 14.66 -23.97 -12.24
C GLU A 86 16.18 -23.96 -12.13
N LYS A 87 16.86 -23.43 -13.16
CA LYS A 87 18.33 -23.34 -13.15
C LYS A 87 18.84 -22.48 -11.99
N ILE A 88 18.19 -21.35 -11.73
CA ILE A 88 18.55 -20.46 -10.61
C ILE A 88 18.35 -21.18 -9.28
N LEU A 89 17.20 -21.82 -9.07
CA LEU A 89 16.90 -22.51 -7.81
C LEU A 89 17.85 -23.70 -7.58
N GLN A 90 18.12 -24.49 -8.62
CA GLN A 90 19.08 -25.62 -8.55
C GLN A 90 20.50 -25.16 -8.23
N ASN A 91 20.98 -24.12 -8.90
CA ASN A 91 22.33 -23.59 -8.68
C ASN A 91 22.53 -23.06 -7.24
N ASN A 92 21.44 -22.66 -6.59
CA ASN A 92 21.45 -22.19 -5.21
C ASN A 92 21.04 -23.28 -4.19
N GLY A 93 20.88 -24.54 -4.63
CA GLY A 93 20.52 -25.65 -3.73
C GLY A 93 19.14 -25.56 -3.13
N ILE A 94 18.19 -24.83 -3.77
CA ILE A 94 16.83 -24.67 -3.27
C ILE A 94 15.94 -25.77 -3.78
N GLY A 95 15.29 -26.47 -2.84
CA GLY A 95 14.26 -27.47 -3.16
C GLY A 95 13.00 -26.79 -3.73
N PHE A 96 12.50 -27.32 -4.83
CA PHE A 96 11.25 -26.84 -5.41
C PHE A 96 10.48 -27.98 -6.08
N SER A 97 9.19 -27.79 -6.26
CA SER A 97 8.31 -28.71 -6.98
C SER A 97 7.46 -27.95 -7.99
N LYS A 98 7.36 -28.49 -9.19
CA LYS A 98 6.38 -28.01 -10.18
C LYS A 98 5.05 -28.67 -9.87
N ILE A 99 4.08 -27.87 -9.49
CA ILE A 99 2.79 -28.37 -9.03
C ILE A 99 1.62 -28.07 -9.98
N GLY A 100 1.77 -27.20 -10.96
CA GLY A 100 0.62 -26.94 -11.84
C GLY A 100 0.79 -25.78 -12.79
N ARG A 101 -0.35 -25.31 -13.31
CA ARG A 101 -0.48 -24.22 -14.26
C ARG A 101 -1.82 -23.51 -14.12
N PRO A 102 -1.94 -22.24 -14.53
CA PRO A 102 -3.23 -21.59 -14.72
C PRO A 102 -4.08 -22.28 -15.79
N CYS A 103 -5.41 -22.23 -15.60
CA CYS A 103 -6.40 -22.70 -16.59
C CYS A 103 -7.51 -21.65 -16.76
N LYS A 104 -8.43 -21.88 -17.73
CA LYS A 104 -9.53 -20.96 -18.01
C LYS A 104 -10.72 -21.16 -17.08
N GLU A 105 -10.90 -22.37 -16.59
CA GLU A 105 -12.01 -22.75 -15.71
C GLU A 105 -11.89 -22.10 -14.34
N ARG A 106 -13.02 -21.65 -13.79
CA ARG A 106 -13.06 -20.91 -12.51
C ARG A 106 -13.06 -21.85 -11.30
N HIS A 107 -12.07 -22.74 -11.22
CA HIS A 107 -11.85 -23.63 -10.09
C HIS A 107 -10.37 -24.00 -9.93
N ILE A 108 -10.01 -24.55 -8.78
CA ILE A 108 -8.73 -25.21 -8.58
C ILE A 108 -8.99 -26.72 -8.65
N LEU A 109 -8.43 -27.37 -9.65
CA LEU A 109 -8.44 -28.83 -9.78
C LEU A 109 -7.14 -29.39 -9.25
N VAL A 110 -7.19 -30.18 -8.18
CA VAL A 110 -6.02 -30.83 -7.58
C VAL A 110 -6.05 -32.31 -7.88
N LYS A 111 -4.98 -32.83 -8.45
CA LYS A 111 -4.78 -34.26 -8.73
C LYS A 111 -3.68 -34.82 -7.82
N LYS A 112 -3.95 -35.96 -7.20
CA LYS A 112 -2.97 -36.74 -6.45
C LYS A 112 -3.24 -38.21 -6.64
N ASP A 113 -2.28 -38.93 -7.22
CA ASP A 113 -2.42 -40.31 -7.63
C ASP A 113 -3.65 -40.49 -8.55
N ASN A 114 -4.63 -41.30 -8.14
CA ASN A 114 -5.86 -41.51 -8.91
C ASN A 114 -7.05 -40.68 -8.41
N ALA A 115 -6.82 -39.76 -7.46
CA ALA A 115 -7.87 -38.91 -6.90
C ALA A 115 -7.82 -37.50 -7.48
N GLU A 116 -9.01 -36.93 -7.68
CA GLU A 116 -9.20 -35.55 -8.11
C GLU A 116 -10.07 -34.80 -7.10
N TYR A 117 -9.67 -33.58 -6.79
CA TYR A 117 -10.36 -32.69 -5.86
C TYR A 117 -10.60 -31.37 -6.54
N GLN A 118 -11.84 -30.90 -6.54
CA GLN A 118 -12.21 -29.63 -7.16
C GLN A 118 -12.67 -28.64 -6.13
N PHE A 119 -12.08 -27.43 -6.18
CA PHE A 119 -12.37 -26.30 -5.30
C PHE A 119 -12.95 -25.15 -6.11
N GLY A 120 -14.21 -24.80 -5.88
CA GLY A 120 -14.88 -23.68 -6.54
C GLY A 120 -14.37 -22.35 -5.95
N ILE A 121 -13.66 -21.56 -6.76
CA ILE A 121 -12.97 -20.34 -6.29
C ILE A 121 -13.96 -19.33 -5.73
N ASP A 122 -15.04 -19.01 -6.46
CA ASP A 122 -15.99 -17.97 -6.04
C ASP A 122 -16.75 -18.36 -4.76
N TYR A 123 -17.15 -19.62 -4.66
CA TYR A 123 -17.78 -20.11 -3.44
C TYR A 123 -16.85 -20.03 -2.23
N LEU A 124 -15.60 -20.49 -2.40
CA LEU A 124 -14.63 -20.49 -1.29
C LEU A 124 -14.17 -19.07 -0.94
N ARG A 125 -14.17 -18.14 -1.91
CA ARG A 125 -13.98 -16.73 -1.64
C ARG A 125 -15.09 -16.16 -0.75
N ASP A 126 -16.34 -16.47 -1.06
CA ASP A 126 -17.46 -16.03 -0.24
C ASP A 126 -17.38 -16.62 1.18
N VAL A 127 -16.98 -17.89 1.33
CA VAL A 127 -16.69 -18.51 2.63
C VAL A 127 -15.57 -17.77 3.37
N TRP A 128 -14.47 -17.47 2.69
CA TRP A 128 -13.32 -16.75 3.24
C TRP A 128 -13.71 -15.36 3.77
N PHE A 129 -14.49 -14.61 3.00
CA PHE A 129 -14.98 -13.28 3.39
C PHE A 129 -16.10 -13.31 4.44
N SER A 130 -16.80 -14.44 4.61
CA SER A 130 -17.98 -14.51 5.47
C SER A 130 -17.70 -14.14 6.93
N SER A 131 -16.54 -14.51 7.46
CA SER A 131 -16.16 -14.16 8.85
C SER A 131 -16.01 -12.65 9.03
N SER A 132 -15.34 -11.98 8.08
CA SER A 132 -15.19 -10.53 8.08
C SER A 132 -16.52 -9.82 7.89
N TYR A 133 -17.39 -10.36 7.02
CA TYR A 133 -18.74 -9.83 6.81
C TYR A 133 -19.60 -9.89 8.09
N LEU A 134 -19.57 -11.00 8.83
CA LEU A 134 -20.31 -11.13 10.10
C LEU A 134 -19.84 -10.10 11.15
N LEU A 135 -18.55 -9.82 11.19
CA LEU A 135 -18.00 -8.80 12.07
C LEU A 135 -18.38 -7.38 11.58
N ASP A 136 -18.24 -7.12 10.28
CA ASP A 136 -18.55 -5.85 9.66
C ASP A 136 -20.03 -5.44 9.84
N ARG A 137 -20.97 -6.38 9.76
CA ARG A 137 -22.40 -6.14 10.07
C ARG A 137 -22.60 -5.54 11.46
N LYS A 138 -21.81 -5.96 12.45
CA LYS A 138 -21.88 -5.38 13.80
C LYS A 138 -21.20 -4.03 13.89
N GLN A 139 -20.22 -3.78 13.06
CA GLN A 139 -19.43 -2.55 13.10
C GLN A 139 -20.05 -1.43 12.26
N SER A 140 -20.43 -1.72 11.03
CA SER A 140 -20.88 -0.73 10.04
C SER A 140 -22.39 -0.79 9.75
N GLY A 141 -23.09 -1.76 10.36
CA GLY A 141 -24.49 -2.04 10.10
C GLY A 141 -24.72 -2.91 8.86
N GLU A 142 -25.92 -3.49 8.77
CA GLU A 142 -26.29 -4.49 7.76
C GLU A 142 -26.11 -3.97 6.33
N LYS A 143 -26.60 -2.77 6.05
CA LYS A 143 -26.60 -2.19 4.70
C LYS A 143 -25.20 -1.96 4.15
N ALA A 144 -24.32 -1.35 4.93
CA ALA A 144 -22.95 -1.04 4.49
C ALA A 144 -22.13 -2.31 4.35
N ALA A 145 -22.23 -3.24 5.30
CA ALA A 145 -21.55 -4.52 5.26
C ALA A 145 -22.00 -5.37 4.07
N ALA A 146 -23.32 -5.45 3.80
CA ALA A 146 -23.84 -6.19 2.65
C ALA A 146 -23.37 -5.57 1.32
N ALA A 147 -23.33 -4.26 1.23
CA ALA A 147 -22.82 -3.57 0.04
C ALA A 147 -21.35 -3.94 -0.22
N ARG A 148 -20.47 -3.89 0.79
CA ARG A 148 -19.07 -4.31 0.66
C ARG A 148 -18.92 -5.79 0.29
N PHE A 149 -19.64 -6.67 0.96
CA PHE A 149 -19.57 -8.10 0.69
C PHE A 149 -19.98 -8.48 -0.74
N ASN A 150 -21.00 -7.82 -1.28
CA ASN A 150 -21.51 -8.12 -2.63
C ASN A 150 -20.75 -7.39 -3.74
N ASN A 151 -20.21 -6.20 -3.47
CA ASN A 151 -19.64 -5.31 -4.48
C ASN A 151 -18.20 -5.70 -4.90
N TYR A 152 -17.49 -6.49 -4.13
CA TYR A 152 -16.10 -6.83 -4.41
C TYR A 152 -15.88 -7.52 -5.77
N LYS A 153 -16.89 -8.23 -6.29
CA LYS A 153 -16.83 -8.91 -7.60
C LYS A 153 -16.94 -7.94 -8.79
N GLU A 154 -17.46 -6.74 -8.56
CA GLU A 154 -17.83 -5.77 -9.59
C GLU A 154 -16.85 -4.60 -9.72
N GLN A 155 -15.81 -4.58 -8.90
CA GLN A 155 -14.81 -3.50 -8.87
C GLN A 155 -13.38 -4.03 -9.11
N PRO A 156 -13.05 -4.44 -10.34
CA PRO A 156 -11.69 -4.83 -10.64
C PRO A 156 -10.77 -3.60 -10.53
N LEU A 157 -9.70 -3.73 -9.77
CA LEU A 157 -8.63 -2.73 -9.73
C LEU A 157 -8.00 -2.62 -11.11
N GLN A 158 -7.97 -1.41 -11.64
CA GLN A 158 -7.26 -1.10 -12.87
C GLN A 158 -6.07 -0.22 -12.52
N ILE A 159 -4.87 -0.69 -12.83
CA ILE A 159 -3.63 0.06 -12.68
C ILE A 159 -3.12 0.40 -14.07
N LYS A 160 -2.88 1.67 -14.31
CA LYS A 160 -2.31 2.16 -15.57
C LYS A 160 -1.31 3.27 -15.26
N PHE A 161 -0.08 3.07 -15.66
CA PHE A 161 0.95 4.10 -15.65
C PHE A 161 1.09 4.71 -17.06
N ASN A 162 1.77 5.84 -17.14
CA ASN A 162 2.19 6.39 -18.42
C ASN A 162 3.12 5.43 -19.14
N ASP A 163 3.12 5.43 -20.47
CA ASP A 163 3.83 4.45 -21.30
C ASP A 163 5.36 4.47 -21.10
N ASP A 164 5.90 5.58 -20.67
CA ASP A 164 7.32 5.77 -20.38
C ASP A 164 7.71 5.41 -18.93
N PHE A 165 6.73 5.07 -18.05
CA PHE A 165 6.99 4.75 -16.66
C PHE A 165 7.64 3.37 -16.50
N THR A 166 8.87 3.34 -16.01
CA THR A 166 9.64 2.09 -15.80
C THR A 166 9.54 1.53 -14.39
N GLY A 167 8.99 2.28 -13.43
CA GLY A 167 8.97 1.92 -12.00
C GLY A 167 10.33 2.01 -11.31
N LYS A 168 11.36 2.52 -11.99
CA LYS A 168 12.72 2.60 -11.44
C LYS A 168 13.07 4.04 -11.04
N MET A 169 13.57 4.22 -9.85
CA MET A 169 13.99 5.53 -9.33
C MET A 169 15.00 6.24 -10.24
N ALA A 170 15.92 5.48 -10.86
CA ALA A 170 16.93 6.03 -11.75
C ALA A 170 16.34 6.75 -12.98
N GLN A 171 15.13 6.42 -13.42
CA GLN A 171 14.43 7.13 -14.51
C GLN A 171 14.25 8.62 -14.21
N TYR A 172 14.10 8.97 -12.95
CA TYR A 172 13.88 10.35 -12.48
C TYR A 172 15.12 10.97 -11.86
N GLY A 173 16.30 10.36 -12.07
CA GLY A 173 17.55 10.83 -11.47
C GLY A 173 17.61 10.66 -9.94
N ILE A 174 16.71 9.88 -9.36
CA ILE A 174 16.63 9.64 -7.93
C ILE A 174 17.72 8.63 -7.52
N SER A 175 18.52 9.00 -6.52
CA SER A 175 19.56 8.14 -5.95
C SER A 175 19.46 8.05 -4.43
N ALA A 176 19.31 6.83 -3.91
CA ALA A 176 19.35 6.57 -2.47
C ALA A 176 20.74 6.82 -1.84
N ASP A 177 21.77 6.89 -2.69
CA ASP A 177 23.16 7.11 -2.26
C ASP A 177 23.58 8.59 -2.26
N ARG A 178 22.63 9.52 -2.50
CA ARG A 178 22.92 10.94 -2.42
C ARG A 178 23.51 11.30 -1.04
N ARG A 179 24.58 12.08 -1.05
CA ARG A 179 25.24 12.52 0.18
C ARG A 179 25.41 14.03 0.26
N LYS A 180 25.23 14.75 -0.86
CA LYS A 180 25.35 16.19 -0.92
C LYS A 180 24.00 16.86 -0.75
N PRO A 181 23.90 17.96 0.02
CA PRO A 181 22.71 18.80 0.06
C PRO A 181 22.32 19.29 -1.34
N SER A 182 21.03 19.39 -1.58
CA SER A 182 20.49 19.96 -2.82
C SER A 182 20.32 21.48 -2.76
N GLY A 183 20.18 22.01 -1.55
CA GLY A 183 19.84 23.41 -1.30
C GLY A 183 18.35 23.70 -1.36
N ILE A 184 17.51 22.73 -1.78
CA ILE A 184 16.04 22.85 -1.79
C ILE A 184 15.51 22.16 -0.55
N LYS A 185 14.82 22.89 0.32
CA LYS A 185 14.43 22.40 1.64
C LYS A 185 12.95 22.01 1.72
N ALA A 186 12.68 20.88 2.36
CA ALA A 186 11.33 20.49 2.75
C ALA A 186 11.22 20.35 4.26
N ALA A 187 10.13 20.85 4.86
CA ALA A 187 9.83 20.66 6.26
C ALA A 187 8.69 19.67 6.45
N ILE A 188 8.88 18.71 7.35
CA ILE A 188 7.83 17.86 7.85
C ILE A 188 7.24 18.53 9.07
N ILE A 189 5.97 18.94 8.99
CA ILE A 189 5.27 19.57 10.10
C ILE A 189 4.61 18.49 10.93
N ARG A 190 4.98 18.41 12.20
CA ARG A 190 4.47 17.39 13.11
C ARG A 190 3.72 17.99 14.31
N GLU A 191 2.72 17.24 14.75
CA GLU A 191 2.06 17.40 16.04
C GLU A 191 2.07 16.05 16.76
N LYS A 192 1.87 16.00 18.07
CA LYS A 192 1.77 14.73 18.79
C LYS A 192 0.59 13.89 18.29
N GLY A 193 0.84 12.60 18.10
CA GLY A 193 -0.11 11.66 17.49
C GLY A 193 0.03 11.52 15.98
N VAL A 194 0.86 12.32 15.33
CA VAL A 194 1.26 12.16 13.93
C VAL A 194 2.24 10.98 13.81
N ASN A 195 2.18 10.28 12.68
CA ASN A 195 3.11 9.19 12.34
C ASN A 195 3.49 9.23 10.86
N GLY A 196 4.40 8.32 10.43
CA GLY A 196 4.88 8.28 9.05
C GLY A 196 5.89 9.39 8.71
N ASP A 197 6.35 10.13 9.71
CA ASP A 197 7.30 11.24 9.54
C ASP A 197 8.66 10.79 9.02
N ARG A 198 9.16 9.62 9.46
CA ARG A 198 10.43 9.06 9.00
C ARG A 198 10.36 8.58 7.55
N GLU A 199 9.29 7.88 7.20
CA GLU A 199 9.00 7.41 5.85
C GLU A 199 8.85 8.59 4.89
N MET A 200 8.16 9.64 5.32
CA MET A 200 8.02 10.88 4.56
C MET A 200 9.37 11.61 4.41
N ALA A 201 10.17 11.67 5.48
CA ALA A 201 11.51 12.25 5.42
C ALA A 201 12.38 11.53 4.37
N TYR A 202 12.34 10.20 4.38
CA TYR A 202 13.09 9.41 3.42
C TYR A 202 12.57 9.59 1.98
N SER A 203 11.25 9.64 1.79
CA SER A 203 10.65 9.89 0.47
C SER A 203 11.03 11.26 -0.08
N LEU A 204 11.00 12.31 0.74
CA LEU A 204 11.44 13.65 0.36
C LEU A 204 12.95 13.70 0.07
N TYR A 205 13.75 13.00 0.87
CA TYR A 205 15.19 12.87 0.61
C TYR A 205 15.46 12.20 -0.74
N LEU A 206 14.76 11.11 -1.06
CA LEU A 206 14.85 10.46 -2.37
C LEU A 206 14.41 11.38 -3.51
N ALA A 207 13.36 12.17 -3.29
CA ALA A 207 12.88 13.17 -4.25
C ALA A 207 13.84 14.36 -4.44
N GLY A 208 14.91 14.45 -3.66
CA GLY A 208 15.96 15.47 -3.83
C GLY A 208 15.93 16.60 -2.82
N PHE A 209 15.05 16.60 -1.83
CA PHE A 209 14.99 17.65 -0.82
C PHE A 209 16.02 17.46 0.31
N ASP A 210 16.41 18.56 0.91
CA ASP A 210 17.07 18.59 2.22
C ASP A 210 15.98 18.71 3.28
N VAL A 211 15.80 17.66 4.11
CA VAL A 211 14.62 17.53 4.96
C VAL A 211 14.86 18.11 6.35
N LYS A 212 13.92 18.89 6.85
CA LYS A 212 13.87 19.48 8.19
C LYS A 212 12.65 18.94 8.95
N ASP A 213 12.87 18.48 10.15
CA ASP A 213 11.79 18.09 11.06
C ASP A 213 11.34 19.30 11.88
N VAL A 214 10.06 19.66 11.83
CA VAL A 214 9.48 20.82 12.48
C VAL A 214 8.27 20.39 13.30
N HIS A 215 8.34 20.57 14.60
CA HIS A 215 7.21 20.31 15.48
C HIS A 215 6.37 21.60 15.69
N MET A 216 5.06 21.45 15.91
CA MET A 216 4.18 22.61 16.18
C MET A 216 4.69 23.54 17.28
N THR A 217 5.36 23.00 18.30
CA THR A 217 5.98 23.81 19.35
C THR A 217 7.06 24.78 18.83
N ASP A 218 7.71 24.45 17.72
CA ASP A 218 8.71 25.32 17.09
C ASP A 218 8.04 26.50 16.42
N LEU A 219 6.93 26.28 15.73
CA LEU A 219 6.12 27.32 15.10
C LEU A 219 5.44 28.20 16.16
N ILE A 220 4.83 27.58 17.16
CA ILE A 220 4.13 28.30 18.28
C ILE A 220 5.10 29.19 19.06
N SER A 221 6.31 28.71 19.31
CA SER A 221 7.33 29.52 20.01
C SER A 221 8.01 30.57 19.13
N GLY A 222 7.93 30.42 17.80
CA GLY A 222 8.62 31.25 16.83
C GLY A 222 10.10 30.89 16.65
N ARG A 223 10.51 29.69 17.05
CA ARG A 223 11.87 29.16 16.77
C ARG A 223 12.04 28.80 15.30
N GLU A 224 10.92 28.51 14.64
CA GLU A 224 10.85 28.20 13.21
C GLU A 224 9.89 29.15 12.51
N THR A 225 10.30 29.71 11.38
CA THR A 225 9.54 30.67 10.57
C THR A 225 9.28 30.21 9.14
N LEU A 226 9.80 29.06 8.74
CA LEU A 226 9.68 28.42 7.41
C LEU A 226 10.18 29.29 6.24
N GLU A 227 10.93 30.40 6.51
CA GLU A 227 11.40 31.33 5.48
C GLU A 227 12.33 30.67 4.45
N ASP A 228 13.11 29.68 4.89
CA ASP A 228 14.07 28.95 4.06
C ASP A 228 13.52 27.61 3.53
N ILE A 229 12.22 27.36 3.70
CA ILE A 229 11.55 26.12 3.31
C ILE A 229 10.80 26.32 1.99
N ASN A 230 11.01 25.41 1.03
CA ASN A 230 10.33 25.41 -0.26
C ASN A 230 9.12 24.47 -0.31
N MET A 231 9.09 23.45 0.56
CA MET A 231 7.97 22.54 0.63
C MET A 231 7.62 22.21 2.09
N ILE A 232 6.34 22.21 2.43
CA ILE A 232 5.86 21.67 3.70
C ILE A 232 5.03 20.42 3.48
N VAL A 233 5.18 19.45 4.37
CA VAL A 233 4.38 18.23 4.37
C VAL A 233 3.76 18.05 5.74
N TYR A 234 2.43 17.92 5.75
CA TYR A 234 1.66 17.53 6.92
C TYR A 234 1.45 16.03 6.87
N CYS A 235 2.07 15.31 7.82
CA CYS A 235 1.97 13.86 7.87
C CYS A 235 0.61 13.37 8.37
N GLY A 236 0.34 12.09 8.16
CA GLY A 236 -0.83 11.40 8.68
C GLY A 236 -0.73 11.04 10.16
N GLY A 237 -1.69 10.30 10.63
CA GLY A 237 -1.81 9.85 12.00
C GLY A 237 -3.10 10.37 12.65
N PHE A 238 -3.06 10.58 13.96
CA PHE A 238 -4.17 11.09 14.77
C PHE A 238 -3.67 12.20 15.67
N SER A 239 -3.49 13.40 15.09
CA SER A 239 -2.99 14.56 15.81
C SER A 239 -3.86 14.87 17.03
N ASN A 240 -3.22 15.09 18.19
CA ASN A 240 -3.89 15.29 19.47
C ASN A 240 -4.93 14.21 19.82
N SER A 241 -4.64 12.94 19.44
CA SER A 241 -5.54 11.79 19.58
C SER A 241 -6.88 11.98 18.85
N ASP A 242 -6.94 12.92 17.94
CA ASP A 242 -8.10 13.30 17.12
C ASP A 242 -9.40 13.56 17.91
N VAL A 243 -9.26 14.01 19.16
CA VAL A 243 -10.36 14.18 20.11
C VAL A 243 -11.48 15.09 19.58
N LEU A 244 -11.11 16.13 18.83
CA LEU A 244 -12.07 17.05 18.21
C LEU A 244 -12.49 16.60 16.78
N GLY A 245 -11.91 15.52 16.29
CA GLY A 245 -12.11 15.00 14.93
C GLY A 245 -11.39 15.81 13.86
N SER A 246 -11.00 15.14 12.78
CA SER A 246 -10.52 15.74 11.53
C SER A 246 -9.44 16.81 11.70
N ALA A 247 -8.42 16.56 12.52
CA ALA A 247 -7.28 17.44 12.77
C ALA A 247 -7.63 18.84 13.35
N LYS A 248 -8.84 19.04 13.86
CA LYS A 248 -9.26 20.36 14.41
C LYS A 248 -8.38 20.85 15.55
N GLY A 249 -7.90 19.96 16.41
CA GLY A 249 -6.96 20.31 17.47
C GLY A 249 -5.65 20.85 16.92
N TRP A 250 -5.13 20.24 15.86
CA TRP A 250 -3.93 20.69 15.16
C TRP A 250 -4.17 22.03 14.44
N ALA A 251 -5.28 22.16 13.75
CA ALA A 251 -5.67 23.41 13.09
C ALA A 251 -5.77 24.56 14.10
N GLY A 252 -6.28 24.33 15.31
CA GLY A 252 -6.32 25.30 16.38
C GLY A 252 -4.96 25.86 16.77
N GLY A 253 -3.91 25.03 16.72
CA GLY A 253 -2.53 25.47 16.94
C GLY A 253 -2.05 26.52 15.93
N PHE A 254 -2.53 26.45 14.69
CA PHE A 254 -2.26 27.48 13.68
C PHE A 254 -3.19 28.70 13.82
N LEU A 255 -4.50 28.45 13.93
CA LEU A 255 -5.50 29.50 13.84
C LEU A 255 -5.47 30.49 15.01
N TRP A 256 -5.14 30.01 16.21
CA TRP A 256 -5.20 30.81 17.44
C TRP A 256 -3.85 31.13 18.08
N ASN A 257 -2.75 30.78 17.41
CA ASN A 257 -1.43 31.22 17.80
C ASN A 257 -0.89 32.21 16.75
N GLU A 258 -0.66 33.45 17.14
CA GLU A 258 -0.25 34.53 16.24
C GLU A 258 1.03 34.20 15.45
N LYS A 259 2.03 33.59 16.11
CA LYS A 259 3.31 33.27 15.47
C LYS A 259 3.17 32.14 14.46
N ALA A 260 2.49 31.06 14.84
CA ALA A 260 2.26 29.92 13.94
C ALA A 260 1.41 30.36 12.74
N LYS A 261 0.38 31.17 12.98
CA LYS A 261 -0.47 31.71 11.92
C LYS A 261 0.33 32.60 10.96
N ALA A 262 1.09 33.58 11.49
CA ALA A 262 1.90 34.46 10.66
C ALA A 262 2.94 33.69 9.83
N THR A 263 3.58 32.65 10.42
CA THR A 263 4.51 31.77 9.70
C THR A 263 3.82 31.06 8.55
N LEU A 264 2.62 30.54 8.77
CA LEU A 264 1.84 29.84 7.73
C LEU A 264 1.40 30.80 6.62
N ASP A 265 0.85 31.96 7.00
CA ASP A 265 0.40 32.99 6.07
C ASP A 265 1.58 33.47 5.17
N ASN A 266 2.76 33.72 5.77
CA ASN A 266 3.97 34.10 5.04
C ASN A 266 4.46 33.00 4.09
N PHE A 267 4.40 31.74 4.52
CA PHE A 267 4.77 30.61 3.68
C PHE A 267 3.90 30.54 2.43
N TYR A 268 2.58 30.62 2.58
CA TYR A 268 1.63 30.55 1.45
C TYR A 268 1.57 31.82 0.60
N ALA A 269 2.07 32.95 1.09
CA ALA A 269 2.20 34.17 0.30
C ALA A 269 3.36 34.13 -0.71
N ARG A 270 4.26 33.17 -0.59
CA ARG A 270 5.42 33.00 -1.49
C ARG A 270 5.03 32.15 -2.71
N GLU A 271 5.60 32.48 -3.88
CA GLU A 271 5.37 31.76 -5.14
C GLU A 271 6.28 30.52 -5.32
N ASP A 272 7.36 30.40 -4.52
CA ASP A 272 8.36 29.34 -4.61
C ASP A 272 8.11 28.18 -3.64
N THR A 273 6.86 28.00 -3.19
CA THR A 273 6.51 27.01 -2.18
C THR A 273 5.49 25.99 -2.68
N LEU A 274 5.58 24.80 -2.12
CA LEU A 274 4.62 23.69 -2.30
C LEU A 274 4.16 23.14 -0.96
N SER A 275 2.97 22.57 -0.92
CA SER A 275 2.46 21.87 0.27
C SER A 275 1.78 20.55 -0.08
N LEU A 276 1.87 19.60 0.84
CA LEU A 276 1.25 18.28 0.72
C LEU A 276 0.67 17.86 2.07
N GLY A 277 -0.56 17.38 2.07
CA GLY A 277 -1.21 16.81 3.25
C GLY A 277 -1.56 15.35 3.01
N ILE A 278 -1.16 14.49 3.92
CA ILE A 278 -1.43 13.04 3.87
C ILE A 278 -2.37 12.67 5.00
N CYS A 279 -3.51 12.01 4.70
CA CYS A 279 -4.47 11.51 5.68
C CYS A 279 -4.90 12.62 6.69
N ASN A 280 -4.51 12.55 7.96
CA ASN A 280 -4.76 13.59 8.95
C ASN A 280 -4.18 14.97 8.56
N GLY A 281 -3.06 14.97 7.83
CA GLY A 281 -2.51 16.21 7.24
C GLY A 281 -3.40 16.80 6.12
N CYS A 282 -4.07 15.96 5.34
CA CYS A 282 -5.08 16.44 4.38
C CYS A 282 -6.29 17.03 5.10
N GLN A 283 -6.75 16.40 6.17
CA GLN A 283 -7.81 16.94 7.04
C GLN A 283 -7.43 18.31 7.62
N LEU A 284 -6.16 18.46 8.05
CA LEU A 284 -5.64 19.74 8.50
C LEU A 284 -5.72 20.81 7.40
N MET A 285 -5.32 20.49 6.18
CA MET A 285 -5.40 21.44 5.05
C MET A 285 -6.85 21.85 4.75
N VAL A 286 -7.81 20.94 4.91
CA VAL A 286 -9.26 21.26 4.81
C VAL A 286 -9.68 22.23 5.91
N GLU A 287 -9.34 21.96 7.17
CA GLU A 287 -9.71 22.80 8.32
C GLU A 287 -9.07 24.20 8.26
N LEU A 288 -7.87 24.31 7.67
CA LEU A 288 -7.17 25.57 7.44
C LEU A 288 -7.62 26.30 6.15
N GLY A 289 -8.47 25.67 5.31
CA GLY A 289 -8.95 26.27 4.05
C GLY A 289 -7.90 26.35 2.94
N LEU A 290 -6.84 25.54 3.01
CA LEU A 290 -5.68 25.63 2.11
C LEU A 290 -5.86 24.96 0.75
N LEU A 291 -6.85 24.05 0.61
CA LEU A 291 -7.03 23.29 -0.65
C LEU A 291 -7.65 24.14 -1.77
N THR A 292 -8.53 25.05 -1.42
CA THR A 292 -9.23 25.90 -2.40
C THR A 292 -9.33 27.33 -1.87
N PRO A 293 -8.20 28.05 -1.69
CA PRO A 293 -8.18 29.35 -0.99
C PRO A 293 -9.07 30.41 -1.67
N ASP A 294 -9.17 30.39 -3.00
CA ASP A 294 -9.92 31.39 -3.78
C ASP A 294 -11.34 30.96 -4.19
N HIS A 295 -11.76 29.75 -3.80
CA HIS A 295 -13.07 29.25 -4.20
C HIS A 295 -14.14 29.58 -3.15
N GLU A 296 -15.33 30.01 -3.58
CA GLU A 296 -16.45 30.34 -2.67
C GLU A 296 -16.87 29.15 -1.80
N LYS A 297 -16.92 27.96 -2.41
CA LYS A 297 -17.28 26.73 -1.69
C LYS A 297 -16.01 26.06 -1.16
N LYS A 298 -15.87 25.99 0.15
CA LYS A 298 -14.79 25.29 0.81
C LYS A 298 -15.14 23.82 1.04
N PRO A 299 -14.21 22.88 0.83
CA PRO A 299 -14.40 21.49 1.24
C PRO A 299 -14.58 21.42 2.77
N LYS A 300 -15.30 20.42 3.24
CA LYS A 300 -15.51 20.17 4.66
C LYS A 300 -15.40 18.69 4.96
N MET A 301 -14.78 18.35 6.06
CA MET A 301 -14.77 16.99 6.58
C MET A 301 -16.15 16.63 7.11
N ARG A 302 -16.58 15.41 6.81
CA ARG A 302 -17.84 14.84 7.30
C ARG A 302 -17.60 13.45 7.84
N HIS A 303 -18.47 12.99 8.73
CA HIS A 303 -18.46 11.59 9.14
C HIS A 303 -18.84 10.69 7.97
N ASN A 304 -18.20 9.52 7.91
CA ASN A 304 -18.61 8.44 7.03
C ASN A 304 -20.03 8.00 7.37
N ASP A 305 -20.76 7.45 6.38
CA ASP A 305 -22.11 6.94 6.59
C ASP A 305 -22.16 5.80 7.62
N SER A 306 -21.07 5.06 7.77
CA SER A 306 -20.89 4.03 8.80
C SER A 306 -20.67 4.59 10.22
N HIS A 307 -20.44 5.89 10.37
CA HIS A 307 -20.02 6.56 11.60
C HIS A 307 -18.71 6.00 12.19
N LYS A 308 -17.87 5.40 11.36
CA LYS A 308 -16.59 4.80 11.76
C LYS A 308 -15.46 5.22 10.84
N PHE A 309 -14.25 5.04 11.35
CA PHE A 309 -13.05 5.05 10.53
C PHE A 309 -13.11 3.88 9.54
N GLU A 310 -12.95 4.19 8.28
CA GLU A 310 -12.88 3.19 7.21
C GLU A 310 -11.52 3.23 6.55
N SER A 311 -10.98 2.04 6.24
CA SER A 311 -9.72 1.91 5.54
C SER A 311 -9.92 0.93 4.39
N GLU A 312 -9.73 1.43 3.17
CA GLU A 312 -10.00 0.67 1.94
C GLU A 312 -8.88 0.88 0.91
N PHE A 313 -8.65 -0.13 0.08
CA PHE A 313 -7.78 -0.01 -1.08
C PHE A 313 -8.64 0.26 -2.31
N ILE A 314 -8.50 1.45 -2.88
CA ILE A 314 -9.33 1.90 -3.99
C ILE A 314 -8.53 2.25 -5.23
N GLY A 315 -9.18 2.18 -6.40
CA GLY A 315 -8.65 2.68 -7.65
C GLY A 315 -8.92 4.17 -7.82
N LEU A 316 -7.88 4.95 -8.11
CA LEU A 316 -7.98 6.37 -8.45
C LEU A 316 -7.57 6.59 -9.90
N THR A 317 -8.24 7.54 -10.55
CA THR A 317 -7.78 8.10 -11.82
C THR A 317 -7.32 9.54 -11.59
N ILE A 318 -6.12 9.86 -12.03
CA ILE A 318 -5.59 11.24 -11.99
C ILE A 318 -6.05 11.92 -13.29
N PRO A 319 -7.01 12.87 -13.22
CA PRO A 319 -7.46 13.58 -14.41
C PRO A 319 -6.38 14.55 -14.92
N GLU A 320 -6.61 15.14 -16.09
CA GLU A 320 -5.83 16.30 -16.54
C GLU A 320 -5.90 17.40 -15.49
N ASN A 321 -4.76 17.96 -15.13
CA ASN A 321 -4.65 18.95 -14.08
C ASN A 321 -3.41 19.86 -14.32
N ASN A 322 -3.39 20.99 -13.62
CA ASN A 322 -2.29 21.95 -13.63
C ASN A 322 -1.43 21.88 -12.35
N SER A 323 -1.57 20.83 -11.57
CA SER A 323 -0.76 20.63 -10.35
C SER A 323 0.71 20.40 -10.70
N VAL A 324 1.61 21.09 -10.03
CA VAL A 324 3.05 20.87 -10.15
C VAL A 324 3.42 19.43 -9.78
N MET A 325 2.75 18.85 -8.77
CA MET A 325 3.06 17.51 -8.28
C MET A 325 2.39 16.38 -9.07
N PHE A 326 1.20 16.61 -9.63
CA PHE A 326 0.40 15.57 -10.28
C PHE A 326 0.27 15.72 -11.80
N GLY A 327 0.69 16.83 -12.38
CA GLY A 327 0.56 17.09 -13.83
C GLY A 327 1.19 16.01 -14.69
N SER A 328 2.40 15.55 -14.34
CA SER A 328 3.09 14.45 -15.04
C SER A 328 2.44 13.08 -14.87
N LEU A 329 1.50 12.93 -13.94
CA LEU A 329 0.76 11.69 -13.68
C LEU A 329 -0.64 11.71 -14.31
N SER A 330 -1.00 12.76 -15.06
CA SER A 330 -2.30 12.88 -15.72
C SER A 330 -2.62 11.65 -16.58
N GLY A 331 -3.84 11.10 -16.45
CA GLY A 331 -4.26 9.88 -17.14
C GLY A 331 -3.87 8.57 -16.45
N SER A 332 -3.04 8.61 -15.42
CA SER A 332 -2.67 7.42 -14.64
C SER A 332 -3.86 6.89 -13.83
N LYS A 333 -3.88 5.56 -13.66
CA LYS A 333 -4.79 4.87 -12.72
C LYS A 333 -3.95 4.18 -11.67
N LEU A 334 -4.19 4.49 -10.42
CA LEU A 334 -3.40 4.02 -9.28
C LEU A 334 -4.28 3.30 -8.27
N GLY A 335 -3.76 2.25 -7.64
CA GLY A 335 -4.32 1.69 -6.43
C GLY A 335 -3.74 2.41 -5.22
N VAL A 336 -4.58 2.89 -4.32
CA VAL A 336 -4.14 3.59 -3.11
C VAL A 336 -4.97 3.18 -1.90
N TRP A 337 -4.33 3.18 -0.73
CA TRP A 337 -5.03 3.09 0.54
C TRP A 337 -5.62 4.46 0.90
N VAL A 338 -6.88 4.45 1.28
CA VAL A 338 -7.59 5.62 1.82
C VAL A 338 -8.16 5.29 3.19
N CYS A 339 -8.33 6.32 4.01
CA CYS A 339 -8.93 6.23 5.34
C CYS A 339 -9.66 7.53 5.70
#